data_1a9ed6263d65736785404e266dfdc745
#
_entry.id   1a9ed6263d65736785404e266dfdc745
#
_cell.length_a   1.000
_cell.length_b   1.000
_cell.length_c   1.000
_cell.angle_alpha   90.00
_cell.angle_beta   90.00
_cell.angle_gamma   90.00
#
_symmetry.space_group_name_H-M   'P 1'
#
loop_
_entity.id
_entity.type
_entity.pdbx_description
1 polymer ?
#
loop_
_entity_poly.entity_id
_entity_poly.type
_entity_poly.pdbx_seq_one_letter_code
_entity_poly.pdbx_strand_id
1 'polypeptide(L)'
;VWAQGAANTPGLAEARLIEIYQLIGAGDHREALAKSEKLATELPHFHLAQLVYGDLLAARTRSVRAVGDVPDEIARSAVGTLKDLREESQRRIQALQERPQPGTVPSQFVALSARTKHAIAVDASRSRLYLFENSTTGMRLVSDYYISVGKAGIAKAVEGDQRTPLGVYYITSNLDKKSLTDFYGAGALPINYPNVLDTKRGKTGSGIWLHGTPPNQFARPPQATDGCVVLTNPD
;
A
#
# COMPACT_ATOMS: atom_id res chain seq x y z
N VAL A 1 25.02 11.97 -6.73
CA VAL A 1 24.00 12.73 -5.97
C VAL A 1 22.62 12.65 -6.66
N TRP A 2 22.52 12.15 -7.89
CA TRP A 2 21.26 12.13 -8.67
C TRP A 2 20.54 10.78 -8.69
N ALA A 3 21.11 9.71 -8.12
CA ALA A 3 20.50 8.37 -8.14
C ALA A 3 19.44 8.14 -7.04
N GLN A 4 19.40 8.96 -5.99
CA GLN A 4 18.42 8.81 -4.89
C GLN A 4 17.02 9.35 -5.22
N GLY A 5 16.89 10.27 -6.19
CA GLY A 5 15.60 10.86 -6.54
C GLY A 5 14.65 9.91 -7.30
N ALA A 6 15.20 8.99 -8.10
CA ALA A 6 14.37 8.11 -8.94
C ALA A 6 13.70 6.96 -8.14
N ALA A 7 14.36 6.47 -7.08
CA ALA A 7 13.83 5.37 -6.27
C ALA A 7 12.62 5.75 -5.40
N ASN A 8 12.44 7.05 -5.17
CA ASN A 8 11.37 7.60 -4.32
C ASN A 8 10.22 8.24 -5.10
N THR A 9 10.12 7.99 -6.41
CA THR A 9 8.98 8.45 -7.20
C THR A 9 7.73 7.62 -6.86
N PRO A 10 6.54 8.25 -6.69
CA PRO A 10 5.30 7.56 -6.39
C PRO A 10 5.04 6.37 -7.32
N GLY A 11 4.68 5.23 -6.77
CA GLY A 11 4.40 3.98 -7.50
C GLY A 11 5.61 3.31 -8.18
N LEU A 12 6.79 3.96 -8.22
CA LEU A 12 7.95 3.42 -8.95
C LEU A 12 8.49 2.12 -8.35
N ALA A 13 8.58 2.04 -7.03
CA ALA A 13 9.09 0.83 -6.36
C ALA A 13 8.21 -0.39 -6.62
N GLU A 14 6.89 -0.20 -6.61
CA GLU A 14 5.94 -1.26 -6.96
C GLU A 14 6.05 -1.65 -8.44
N ALA A 15 6.13 -0.69 -9.34
CA ALA A 15 6.29 -0.97 -10.77
C ALA A 15 7.55 -1.82 -11.05
N ARG A 16 8.66 -1.53 -10.37
CA ARG A 16 9.89 -2.33 -10.45
C ARG A 16 9.71 -3.75 -9.90
N LEU A 17 8.99 -3.89 -8.79
CA LEU A 17 8.69 -5.21 -8.22
C LEU A 17 7.80 -6.04 -9.17
N ILE A 18 6.80 -5.42 -9.77
CA ILE A 18 5.92 -6.06 -10.77
C ILE A 18 6.71 -6.49 -12.02
N GLU A 19 7.62 -5.66 -12.49
CA GLU A 19 8.52 -6.01 -13.60
C GLU A 19 9.36 -7.26 -13.27
N ILE A 20 9.88 -7.36 -12.04
CA ILE A 20 10.61 -8.55 -11.59
C ILE A 20 9.70 -9.79 -11.63
N TYR A 21 8.46 -9.71 -11.16
CA TYR A 21 7.52 -10.82 -11.24
C TYR A 21 7.20 -11.24 -12.68
N GLN A 22 7.06 -10.28 -13.59
CA GLN A 22 6.85 -10.55 -15.02
C GLN A 22 8.04 -11.29 -15.63
N LEU A 23 9.27 -10.89 -15.31
CA LEU A 23 10.49 -11.56 -15.76
C LEU A 23 10.60 -12.98 -15.21
N ILE A 24 10.24 -13.19 -13.93
CA ILE A 24 10.16 -14.55 -13.34
C ILE A 24 9.17 -15.41 -14.12
N GLY A 25 7.98 -14.89 -14.39
CA GLY A 25 6.93 -15.58 -15.15
C GLY A 25 7.34 -15.88 -16.60
N ALA A 26 8.15 -15.03 -17.21
CA ALA A 26 8.71 -15.22 -18.56
C ALA A 26 9.92 -16.17 -18.61
N GLY A 27 10.43 -16.61 -17.44
CA GLY A 27 11.62 -17.46 -17.36
C GLY A 27 12.95 -16.70 -17.49
N ASP A 28 12.94 -15.37 -17.54
CA ASP A 28 14.15 -14.54 -17.58
C ASP A 28 14.72 -14.32 -16.17
N HIS A 29 15.17 -15.40 -15.57
CA HIS A 29 15.70 -15.40 -14.20
C HIS A 29 16.97 -14.57 -14.02
N ARG A 30 17.76 -14.40 -15.08
CA ARG A 30 18.98 -13.60 -15.02
C ARG A 30 18.67 -12.11 -14.87
N GLU A 31 17.79 -11.59 -15.70
CA GLU A 31 17.37 -10.20 -15.64
C GLU A 31 16.55 -9.92 -14.37
N ALA A 32 15.65 -10.84 -14.00
CA ALA A 32 14.90 -10.76 -12.74
C ALA A 32 15.84 -10.64 -11.52
N LEU A 33 16.90 -11.44 -11.46
CA LEU A 33 17.89 -11.38 -10.38
C LEU A 33 18.61 -10.01 -10.34
N ALA A 34 19.10 -9.52 -11.49
CA ALA A 34 19.79 -8.24 -11.56
C ALA A 34 18.89 -7.06 -11.11
N LYS A 35 17.62 -7.05 -11.55
CA LYS A 35 16.66 -6.02 -11.15
C LYS A 35 16.25 -6.13 -9.69
N SER A 36 16.10 -7.34 -9.15
CA SER A 36 15.77 -7.55 -7.74
C SER A 36 16.92 -7.15 -6.80
N GLU A 37 18.17 -7.44 -7.17
CA GLU A 37 19.35 -6.99 -6.44
C GLU A 37 19.39 -5.45 -6.36
N LYS A 38 19.19 -4.78 -7.50
CA LYS A 38 19.16 -3.33 -7.55
C LYS A 38 18.04 -2.75 -6.68
N LEU A 39 16.82 -3.29 -6.75
CA LEU A 39 15.69 -2.85 -5.95
C LEU A 39 15.95 -3.05 -4.45
N ALA A 40 16.45 -4.23 -4.06
CA ALA A 40 16.76 -4.57 -2.69
C ALA A 40 17.90 -3.70 -2.10
N THR A 41 18.91 -3.36 -2.90
CA THR A 41 20.01 -2.49 -2.50
C THR A 41 19.57 -1.04 -2.32
N GLU A 42 18.74 -0.52 -3.22
CA GLU A 42 18.27 0.87 -3.17
C GLU A 42 17.20 1.08 -2.09
N LEU A 43 16.40 0.06 -1.79
CA LEU A 43 15.33 0.08 -0.79
C LEU A 43 15.52 -1.03 0.26
N PRO A 44 16.51 -0.91 1.16
CA PRO A 44 16.86 -1.98 2.11
C PRO A 44 15.75 -2.32 3.10
N HIS A 45 14.82 -1.40 3.35
CA HIS A 45 13.66 -1.60 4.22
C HIS A 45 12.40 -2.08 3.49
N PHE A 46 12.50 -2.36 2.19
CA PHE A 46 11.42 -3.01 1.42
C PHE A 46 11.54 -4.54 1.56
N HIS A 47 10.99 -5.08 2.64
CA HIS A 47 11.15 -6.48 3.03
C HIS A 47 10.67 -7.46 1.95
N LEU A 48 9.58 -7.15 1.25
CA LEU A 48 9.12 -7.99 0.15
C LEU A 48 10.14 -8.05 -1.01
N ALA A 49 10.76 -6.93 -1.36
CA ALA A 49 11.82 -6.91 -2.37
C ALA A 49 13.05 -7.72 -1.93
N GLN A 50 13.41 -7.65 -0.64
CA GLN A 50 14.49 -8.47 -0.06
C GLN A 50 14.16 -9.96 -0.15
N LEU A 51 12.91 -10.33 0.16
CA LEU A 51 12.47 -11.72 0.10
C LEU A 51 12.53 -12.27 -1.34
N VAL A 52 12.03 -11.52 -2.31
CA VAL A 52 12.06 -11.89 -3.74
C VAL A 52 13.50 -12.02 -4.25
N TYR A 53 14.39 -11.12 -3.85
CA TYR A 53 15.82 -11.23 -4.18
C TYR A 53 16.44 -12.48 -3.58
N GLY A 54 16.15 -12.79 -2.32
CA GLY A 54 16.59 -14.02 -1.66
C GLY A 54 16.10 -15.30 -2.36
N ASP A 55 14.84 -15.34 -2.78
CA ASP A 55 14.27 -16.46 -3.55
C ASP A 55 14.98 -16.65 -4.90
N LEU A 56 15.27 -15.56 -5.62
CA LEU A 56 15.98 -15.61 -6.90
C LEU A 56 17.44 -16.06 -6.74
N LEU A 57 18.11 -15.69 -5.65
CA LEU A 57 19.43 -16.23 -5.30
C LEU A 57 19.35 -17.72 -5.01
N ALA A 58 18.39 -18.18 -4.22
CA ALA A 58 18.18 -19.58 -3.90
C ALA A 58 17.85 -20.42 -5.15
N ALA A 59 17.11 -19.85 -6.11
CA ALA A 59 16.75 -20.50 -7.37
C ALA A 59 17.97 -20.89 -8.24
N ARG A 60 19.14 -20.33 -7.98
CA ARG A 60 20.40 -20.71 -8.67
C ARG A 60 20.94 -22.08 -8.24
N THR A 61 20.55 -22.56 -7.07
CA THR A 61 21.08 -23.77 -6.46
C THR A 61 20.05 -24.84 -6.16
N ARG A 62 18.77 -24.45 -6.07
CA ARG A 62 17.65 -25.34 -5.80
C ARG A 62 16.36 -24.83 -6.43
N SER A 63 15.37 -25.68 -6.57
CA SER A 63 14.03 -25.25 -6.98
C SER A 63 13.37 -24.43 -5.89
N VAL A 64 12.79 -23.29 -6.25
CA VAL A 64 11.97 -22.43 -5.39
C VAL A 64 10.50 -22.70 -5.71
N ARG A 65 9.71 -23.04 -4.71
CA ARG A 65 8.32 -23.52 -4.86
C ARG A 65 7.28 -22.41 -4.69
N ALA A 66 7.62 -21.38 -3.92
CA ALA A 66 6.73 -20.26 -3.59
C ALA A 66 7.56 -19.04 -3.17
N VAL A 67 6.94 -17.88 -3.09
CA VAL A 67 7.55 -16.68 -2.50
C VAL A 67 7.92 -16.96 -1.04
N GLY A 68 9.16 -16.69 -0.68
CA GLY A 68 9.70 -16.96 0.66
C GLY A 68 9.90 -18.45 0.92
N ASP A 69 10.39 -19.21 -0.06
CA ASP A 69 10.78 -20.62 0.11
C ASP A 69 12.12 -20.71 0.86
N VAL A 70 12.06 -20.39 2.14
CA VAL A 70 13.20 -20.42 3.06
C VAL A 70 13.35 -21.80 3.73
N PRO A 71 14.52 -22.14 4.30
CA PRO A 71 14.72 -23.37 5.09
C PRO A 71 13.69 -23.50 6.22
N ASP A 72 13.30 -24.74 6.54
CA ASP A 72 12.24 -25.06 7.50
C ASP A 72 12.44 -24.43 8.88
N GLU A 73 13.68 -24.30 9.33
CA GLU A 73 13.99 -23.66 10.61
C GLU A 73 13.63 -22.16 10.60
N ILE A 74 13.99 -21.46 9.52
CA ILE A 74 13.63 -20.05 9.33
C ILE A 74 12.12 -19.93 9.13
N ALA A 75 11.50 -20.82 8.34
CA ALA A 75 10.08 -20.83 8.12
C ALA A 75 9.30 -20.95 9.44
N ARG A 76 9.74 -21.80 10.36
CA ARG A 76 9.10 -21.96 11.69
C ARG A 76 9.27 -20.72 12.58
N SER A 77 10.45 -20.10 12.57
CA SER A 77 10.71 -18.91 13.40
C SER A 77 10.05 -17.63 12.86
N ALA A 78 9.77 -17.55 11.56
CA ALA A 78 9.26 -16.37 10.87
C ALA A 78 7.85 -16.55 10.25
N VAL A 79 7.05 -17.48 10.76
CA VAL A 79 5.72 -17.85 10.17
C VAL A 79 4.84 -16.63 9.90
N GLY A 80 4.71 -15.73 10.87
CA GLY A 80 3.90 -14.52 10.75
C GLY A 80 4.42 -13.60 9.66
N THR A 81 5.71 -13.28 9.69
CA THR A 81 6.35 -12.40 8.71
C THR A 81 6.26 -12.95 7.29
N LEU A 82 6.50 -14.25 7.10
CA LEU A 82 6.39 -14.88 5.79
C LEU A 82 4.95 -14.88 5.28
N LYS A 83 3.97 -15.13 6.16
CA LYS A 83 2.55 -15.01 5.82
C LYS A 83 2.21 -13.61 5.33
N ASP A 84 2.60 -12.59 6.08
CA ASP A 84 2.35 -11.18 5.78
C ASP A 84 2.97 -10.76 4.43
N LEU A 85 4.23 -11.14 4.18
CA LEU A 85 4.92 -10.82 2.93
C LEU A 85 4.30 -11.56 1.72
N ARG A 86 3.87 -12.81 1.89
CA ARG A 86 3.14 -13.55 0.86
C ARG A 86 1.79 -12.91 0.55
N GLU A 87 1.07 -12.48 1.56
CA GLU A 87 -0.20 -11.79 1.38
C GLU A 87 0.01 -10.44 0.69
N GLU A 88 1.02 -9.66 1.07
CA GLU A 88 1.40 -8.42 0.38
C GLU A 88 1.68 -8.67 -1.10
N SER A 89 2.51 -9.69 -1.40
CA SER A 89 2.83 -10.08 -2.78
C SER A 89 1.58 -10.42 -3.58
N GLN A 90 0.68 -11.23 -3.02
CA GLN A 90 -0.58 -11.62 -3.67
C GLN A 90 -1.47 -10.41 -3.93
N ARG A 91 -1.63 -9.49 -2.98
CA ARG A 91 -2.43 -8.26 -3.14
C ARG A 91 -1.90 -7.36 -4.24
N ARG A 92 -0.57 -7.21 -4.34
CA ARG A 92 0.05 -6.40 -5.40
C ARG A 92 -0.16 -7.02 -6.78
N ILE A 93 -0.04 -8.34 -6.92
CA ILE A 93 -0.28 -9.05 -8.19
C ILE A 93 -1.77 -8.99 -8.56
N GLN A 94 -2.66 -9.24 -7.61
CA GLN A 94 -4.12 -9.19 -7.83
C GLN A 94 -4.57 -7.79 -8.27
N ALA A 95 -4.06 -6.74 -7.65
CA ALA A 95 -4.39 -5.36 -8.00
C ALA A 95 -3.99 -5.03 -9.45
N LEU A 96 -2.89 -5.60 -9.95
CA LEU A 96 -2.47 -5.44 -11.34
C LEU A 96 -3.43 -6.13 -12.31
N GLN A 97 -3.87 -7.36 -11.97
CA GLN A 97 -4.78 -8.16 -12.80
C GLN A 97 -6.21 -7.59 -12.82
N GLU A 98 -6.63 -7.01 -11.70
CA GLU A 98 -7.99 -6.47 -11.48
C GLU A 98 -8.03 -4.93 -11.56
N ARG A 99 -7.07 -4.31 -12.21
CA ARG A 99 -7.02 -2.85 -12.36
C ARG A 99 -8.30 -2.34 -13.03
N PRO A 100 -8.94 -1.27 -12.50
CA PRO A 100 -10.11 -0.67 -13.11
C PRO A 100 -9.87 -0.30 -14.57
N GLN A 101 -10.84 -0.57 -15.43
CA GLN A 101 -10.74 -0.19 -16.83
C GLN A 101 -10.67 1.33 -16.99
N PRO A 102 -9.94 1.85 -17.98
CA PRO A 102 -9.89 3.28 -18.26
C PRO A 102 -11.30 3.89 -18.38
N GLY A 103 -11.52 5.04 -17.73
CA GLY A 103 -12.81 5.73 -17.74
C GLY A 103 -13.84 5.21 -16.73
N THR A 104 -13.55 4.13 -15.98
CA THR A 104 -14.43 3.70 -14.90
C THR A 104 -14.16 4.51 -13.63
N VAL A 105 -15.24 4.80 -12.89
CA VAL A 105 -15.17 5.47 -11.59
C VAL A 105 -16.02 4.69 -10.57
N PRO A 106 -15.68 4.75 -9.27
CA PRO A 106 -16.49 4.13 -8.24
C PRO A 106 -17.94 4.63 -8.27
N SER A 107 -18.91 3.73 -8.16
CA SER A 107 -20.34 4.07 -8.15
C SER A 107 -20.74 5.03 -7.02
N GLN A 108 -19.91 5.10 -5.97
CA GLN A 108 -20.08 6.03 -4.85
C GLN A 108 -19.79 7.50 -5.23
N PHE A 109 -19.09 7.74 -6.33
CA PHE A 109 -18.80 9.10 -6.83
C PHE A 109 -19.90 9.58 -7.77
N VAL A 110 -21.11 9.76 -7.22
CA VAL A 110 -22.29 10.15 -8.01
C VAL A 110 -22.16 11.56 -8.57
N ALA A 111 -21.74 12.50 -7.72
CA ALA A 111 -21.48 13.89 -8.13
C ALA A 111 -20.47 14.52 -7.15
N LEU A 112 -19.47 15.17 -7.71
CA LEU A 112 -18.50 15.96 -6.95
C LEU A 112 -18.63 17.43 -7.34
N SER A 113 -18.51 18.32 -6.34
CA SER A 113 -18.43 19.75 -6.60
C SER A 113 -17.25 20.08 -7.52
N ALA A 114 -17.42 21.04 -8.43
CA ALA A 114 -16.32 21.55 -9.26
C ALA A 114 -15.14 22.11 -8.44
N ARG A 115 -15.36 22.42 -7.15
CA ARG A 115 -14.30 22.84 -6.22
C ARG A 115 -13.44 21.68 -5.73
N THR A 116 -13.96 20.46 -5.79
CA THR A 116 -13.24 19.23 -5.38
C THR A 116 -12.38 18.75 -6.54
N LYS A 117 -11.09 19.06 -6.50
CA LYS A 117 -10.15 18.71 -7.59
C LYS A 117 -9.78 17.22 -7.62
N HIS A 118 -9.74 16.58 -6.46
CA HIS A 118 -9.34 15.18 -6.33
C HIS A 118 -10.30 14.41 -5.44
N ALA A 119 -10.43 13.12 -5.71
CA ALA A 119 -11.14 12.18 -4.85
C ALA A 119 -10.31 10.91 -4.68
N ILE A 120 -10.45 10.27 -3.52
CA ILE A 120 -9.74 9.06 -3.16
C ILE A 120 -10.75 7.94 -2.91
N ALA A 121 -10.55 6.79 -3.54
CA ALA A 121 -11.27 5.57 -3.22
C ALA A 121 -10.31 4.57 -2.56
N VAL A 122 -10.69 4.06 -1.38
CA VAL A 122 -9.95 3.04 -0.65
C VAL A 122 -10.67 1.70 -0.80
N ASP A 123 -10.02 0.74 -1.44
CA ASP A 123 -10.46 -0.64 -1.54
C ASP A 123 -9.61 -1.53 -0.64
N ALA A 124 -10.13 -1.79 0.57
CA ALA A 124 -9.43 -2.62 1.55
C ALA A 124 -9.32 -4.09 1.10
N SER A 125 -10.24 -4.58 0.26
CA SER A 125 -10.21 -5.96 -0.23
C SER A 125 -9.03 -6.23 -1.15
N ARG A 126 -8.57 -5.19 -1.86
CA ARG A 126 -7.40 -5.24 -2.77
C ARG A 126 -6.15 -4.61 -2.17
N SER A 127 -6.23 -4.05 -0.94
CA SER A 127 -5.17 -3.21 -0.35
C SER A 127 -4.75 -2.08 -1.29
N ARG A 128 -5.75 -1.37 -1.83
CA ARG A 128 -5.53 -0.35 -2.87
C ARG A 128 -6.20 0.97 -2.55
N LEU A 129 -5.47 2.05 -2.81
CA LEU A 129 -5.98 3.41 -2.84
C LEU A 129 -5.92 3.89 -4.28
N TYR A 130 -7.04 4.40 -4.80
CA TYR A 130 -7.17 4.97 -6.13
C TYR A 130 -7.33 6.48 -6.02
N LEU A 131 -6.45 7.23 -6.68
CA LEU A 131 -6.52 8.69 -6.75
C LEU A 131 -7.17 9.13 -8.07
N PHE A 132 -8.25 9.87 -7.96
CA PHE A 132 -8.97 10.43 -9.10
C PHE A 132 -8.80 11.95 -9.17
N GLU A 133 -8.67 12.49 -10.37
CA GLU A 133 -8.80 13.90 -10.67
C GLU A 133 -10.21 14.21 -11.18
N ASN A 134 -10.83 15.24 -10.63
CA ASN A 134 -12.12 15.76 -11.07
C ASN A 134 -11.89 16.96 -11.99
N SER A 135 -12.19 16.81 -13.26
CA SER A 135 -12.01 17.84 -14.30
C SER A 135 -13.32 18.20 -14.97
N THR A 136 -13.30 19.22 -15.81
CA THR A 136 -14.46 19.63 -16.64
C THR A 136 -14.93 18.55 -17.60
N THR A 137 -14.06 17.61 -17.94
CA THR A 137 -14.36 16.44 -18.82
C THR A 137 -14.78 15.20 -18.05
N GLY A 138 -14.92 15.29 -16.71
CA GLY A 138 -15.26 14.19 -15.83
C GLY A 138 -14.14 13.74 -14.94
N MET A 139 -14.37 12.63 -14.24
CA MET A 139 -13.38 12.02 -13.35
C MET A 139 -12.43 11.09 -14.09
N ARG A 140 -11.15 11.20 -13.79
CA ARG A 140 -10.10 10.38 -14.37
C ARG A 140 -9.24 9.77 -13.28
N LEU A 141 -8.99 8.46 -13.35
CA LEU A 141 -8.00 7.78 -12.50
C LEU A 141 -6.60 8.33 -12.82
N VAL A 142 -5.93 8.91 -11.83
CA VAL A 142 -4.59 9.48 -11.94
C VAL A 142 -3.55 8.42 -11.59
N SER A 143 -3.72 7.76 -10.46
CA SER A 143 -2.80 6.76 -9.94
C SER A 143 -3.48 5.84 -8.95
N ASP A 144 -2.84 4.74 -8.65
CA ASP A 144 -3.24 3.82 -7.61
C ASP A 144 -2.01 3.34 -6.82
N TYR A 145 -2.20 3.11 -5.52
CA TYR A 145 -1.13 2.82 -4.59
C TYR A 145 -1.50 1.65 -3.67
N TYR A 146 -0.49 0.85 -3.32
CA TYR A 146 -0.65 -0.17 -2.28
C TYR A 146 -0.83 0.48 -0.90
N ILE A 147 -1.76 -0.07 -0.12
CA ILE A 147 -2.05 0.41 1.24
C ILE A 147 -2.14 -0.72 2.25
N SER A 148 -1.91 -0.37 3.51
CA SER A 148 -2.26 -1.14 4.68
C SER A 148 -3.45 -0.50 5.41
N VAL A 149 -4.35 -1.33 5.94
CA VAL A 149 -5.53 -0.92 6.69
C VAL A 149 -5.55 -1.55 8.08
N GLY A 150 -6.62 -1.34 8.84
CA GLY A 150 -6.77 -1.85 10.21
C GLY A 150 -6.54 -3.35 10.34
N LYS A 151 -5.85 -3.78 11.40
CA LYS A 151 -5.56 -5.20 11.73
C LYS A 151 -6.83 -6.05 11.80
N ALA A 152 -7.93 -5.48 12.28
CA ALA A 152 -9.23 -6.15 12.35
C ALA A 152 -10.12 -5.88 11.12
N GLY A 153 -9.54 -5.35 10.03
CA GLY A 153 -10.23 -5.08 8.77
C GLY A 153 -10.93 -3.72 8.75
N ILE A 154 -12.13 -3.69 8.17
CA ILE A 154 -12.94 -2.48 7.95
C ILE A 154 -14.17 -2.44 8.86
N ALA A 155 -15.01 -1.41 8.65
CA ALA A 155 -16.26 -1.17 9.39
C ALA A 155 -16.02 -0.83 10.86
N LYS A 156 -15.12 0.14 11.12
CA LYS A 156 -14.89 0.70 12.46
C LYS A 156 -16.20 1.13 13.10
N ALA A 157 -16.39 0.68 14.36
CA ALA A 157 -17.58 0.97 15.13
C ALA A 157 -17.26 1.66 16.47
N VAL A 158 -16.21 1.21 17.18
CA VAL A 158 -15.85 1.72 18.50
C VAL A 158 -14.37 2.07 18.56
N GLU A 159 -14.01 2.91 19.53
CA GLU A 159 -12.63 3.24 19.79
C GLU A 159 -11.81 1.98 20.12
N GLY A 160 -10.58 1.89 19.61
CA GLY A 160 -9.68 0.76 19.89
C GLY A 160 -9.98 -0.53 19.13
N ASP A 161 -10.99 -0.60 18.27
CA ASP A 161 -11.37 -1.83 17.54
C ASP A 161 -10.41 -2.23 16.41
N GLN A 162 -9.37 -1.44 16.16
CA GLN A 162 -8.34 -1.67 15.14
C GLN A 162 -8.90 -1.82 13.72
N ARG A 163 -10.03 -1.18 13.43
CA ARG A 163 -10.70 -1.21 12.13
C ARG A 163 -10.60 0.12 11.41
N THR A 164 -10.48 0.06 10.09
CA THR A 164 -10.61 1.23 9.22
C THR A 164 -12.10 1.53 9.01
N PRO A 165 -12.54 2.79 9.11
CA PRO A 165 -13.94 3.12 8.91
C PRO A 165 -14.39 2.90 7.46
N LEU A 166 -15.66 2.54 7.31
CA LEU A 166 -16.34 2.43 6.02
C LEU A 166 -17.35 3.56 5.88
N GLY A 167 -17.14 4.44 4.91
CA GLY A 167 -17.98 5.60 4.69
C GLY A 167 -17.37 6.61 3.73
N VAL A 168 -17.99 7.77 3.64
CA VAL A 168 -17.51 8.91 2.85
C VAL A 168 -17.00 9.98 3.81
N TYR A 169 -15.74 10.36 3.64
CA TYR A 169 -15.04 11.28 4.52
C TYR A 169 -14.35 12.36 3.69
N TYR A 170 -13.96 13.44 4.32
CA TYR A 170 -13.10 14.45 3.73
C TYR A 170 -11.83 14.65 4.57
N ILE A 171 -10.76 15.05 3.90
CA ILE A 171 -9.48 15.36 4.54
C ILE A 171 -9.63 16.70 5.24
N THR A 172 -9.36 16.73 6.55
CA THR A 172 -9.55 17.93 7.38
C THR A 172 -8.34 18.85 7.38
N SER A 173 -7.15 18.31 7.17
CA SER A 173 -5.89 19.05 7.15
C SER A 173 -4.81 18.27 6.39
N ASN A 174 -3.71 18.96 6.06
CA ASN A 174 -2.49 18.36 5.54
C ASN A 174 -1.37 18.66 6.55
N LEU A 175 -0.88 17.61 7.21
CA LEU A 175 0.14 17.69 8.24
C LEU A 175 1.51 17.35 7.65
N ASP A 176 2.41 18.34 7.67
CA ASP A 176 3.78 18.17 7.21
C ASP A 176 4.59 17.31 8.20
N LYS A 177 5.55 16.54 7.69
CA LYS A 177 6.49 15.72 8.46
C LYS A 177 7.10 16.48 9.66
N LYS A 178 7.40 17.76 9.50
CA LYS A 178 8.01 18.57 10.57
C LYS A 178 7.15 18.72 11.82
N SER A 179 5.83 18.55 11.69
CA SER A 179 4.88 18.63 12.80
C SER A 179 4.51 17.27 13.38
N LEU A 180 5.09 16.18 12.86
CA LEU A 180 4.75 14.81 13.18
C LEU A 180 5.94 14.04 13.71
N THR A 181 5.66 12.97 14.47
CA THR A 181 6.68 11.98 14.81
C THR A 181 7.03 11.13 13.60
N ASP A 182 8.19 10.49 13.61
CA ASP A 182 8.65 9.61 12.52
C ASP A 182 7.70 8.46 12.20
N PHE A 183 6.81 8.10 13.14
CA PHE A 183 5.78 7.08 12.96
C PHE A 183 4.88 7.33 11.74
N TYR A 184 4.60 8.60 11.44
CA TYR A 184 3.73 9.01 10.34
C TYR A 184 4.45 9.21 9.00
N GLY A 185 5.76 9.03 8.96
CA GLY A 185 6.56 9.07 7.75
C GLY A 185 6.62 10.43 7.08
N ALA A 186 6.30 10.50 5.79
CA ALA A 186 6.42 11.70 4.97
C ALA A 186 5.37 12.79 5.28
N GLY A 187 4.25 12.43 5.91
CA GLY A 187 3.16 13.35 6.24
C GLY A 187 1.88 12.61 6.60
N ALA A 188 0.83 13.36 6.95
CA ALA A 188 -0.46 12.78 7.29
C ALA A 188 -1.64 13.65 6.83
N LEU A 189 -2.71 12.98 6.43
CA LEU A 189 -3.98 13.55 6.01
C LEU A 189 -5.09 13.02 6.93
N PRO A 190 -5.40 13.72 8.03
CA PRO A 190 -6.52 13.36 8.89
C PRO A 190 -7.86 13.43 8.16
N ILE A 191 -8.76 12.50 8.45
CA ILE A 191 -10.14 12.53 7.95
C ILE A 191 -11.12 12.86 9.05
N ASN A 192 -12.32 13.33 8.67
CA ASN A 192 -13.40 13.70 9.58
C ASN A 192 -14.16 12.49 10.16
N TYR A 193 -13.46 11.44 10.56
CA TYR A 193 -14.07 10.33 11.30
C TYR A 193 -14.08 10.63 12.82
N PRO A 194 -15.19 10.36 13.55
CA PRO A 194 -16.53 10.03 13.03
C PRO A 194 -17.22 11.26 12.40
N ASN A 195 -17.87 11.07 11.26
CA ASN A 195 -18.68 12.09 10.65
C ASN A 195 -20.09 12.16 11.31
N VAL A 196 -20.95 13.07 10.85
CA VAL A 196 -22.31 13.24 11.41
C VAL A 196 -23.12 11.94 11.34
N LEU A 197 -22.99 11.15 10.26
CA LEU A 197 -23.69 9.89 10.10
C LEU A 197 -23.15 8.81 11.05
N ASP A 198 -21.84 8.73 11.20
CA ASP A 198 -21.19 7.82 12.13
C ASP A 198 -21.62 8.10 13.57
N THR A 199 -21.63 9.37 13.97
CA THR A 199 -22.09 9.80 15.30
C THR A 199 -23.55 9.45 15.54
N LYS A 200 -24.44 9.69 14.55
CA LYS A 200 -25.85 9.27 14.64
C LYS A 200 -26.02 7.76 14.76
N ARG A 201 -25.08 6.97 14.25
CA ARG A 201 -25.06 5.50 14.35
C ARG A 201 -24.36 5.00 15.62
N GLY A 202 -23.97 5.88 16.53
CA GLY A 202 -23.31 5.56 17.77
C GLY A 202 -21.85 5.09 17.63
N LYS A 203 -21.22 5.35 16.50
CA LYS A 203 -19.79 5.04 16.31
C LYS A 203 -18.92 6.00 17.12
N THR A 204 -17.81 5.49 17.64
CA THR A 204 -16.87 6.23 18.49
C THR A 204 -15.44 6.12 18.02
N GLY A 205 -14.53 6.81 18.69
CA GLY A 205 -13.12 6.90 18.38
C GLY A 205 -12.77 8.12 17.55
N SER A 206 -11.49 8.24 17.20
CA SER A 206 -10.94 9.36 16.44
C SER A 206 -9.58 8.98 15.85
N GLY A 207 -8.87 9.94 15.25
CA GLY A 207 -7.47 9.75 14.86
C GLY A 207 -7.28 8.82 13.66
N ILE A 208 -8.23 8.75 12.73
CA ILE A 208 -8.08 7.99 11.49
C ILE A 208 -7.47 8.92 10.43
N TRP A 209 -6.30 8.54 9.96
CA TRP A 209 -5.49 9.31 9.02
C TRP A 209 -5.02 8.46 7.84
N LEU A 210 -4.74 9.11 6.72
CA LEU A 210 -3.88 8.57 5.68
C LEU A 210 -2.46 9.06 5.99
N HIS A 211 -1.45 8.19 6.02
CA HIS A 211 -0.08 8.60 6.35
C HIS A 211 0.97 7.64 5.79
N GLY A 212 2.23 8.05 5.84
CA GLY A 212 3.35 7.24 5.42
C GLY A 212 3.83 6.24 6.48
N THR A 213 5.02 5.71 6.29
CA THR A 213 5.69 4.72 7.15
C THR A 213 6.89 5.32 7.86
N PRO A 214 7.28 4.80 9.04
CA PRO A 214 8.52 5.21 9.69
C PRO A 214 9.74 4.91 8.81
N PRO A 215 10.88 5.61 9.01
CA PRO A 215 12.05 5.53 8.12
C PRO A 215 12.65 4.13 7.95
N ASN A 216 12.47 3.27 8.93
CA ASN A 216 12.96 1.88 8.92
C ASN A 216 11.98 0.87 8.33
N GLN A 217 10.88 1.33 7.74
CA GLN A 217 9.86 0.49 7.14
C GLN A 217 9.40 1.09 5.81
N PHE A 218 9.53 0.36 4.71
CA PHE A 218 9.08 0.84 3.40
C PHE A 218 7.57 0.67 3.21
N ALA A 219 7.05 -0.51 3.52
CA ALA A 219 5.63 -0.83 3.42
C ALA A 219 5.18 -1.65 4.64
N ARG A 220 3.88 -1.67 4.92
CA ARG A 220 3.28 -2.52 5.95
C ARG A 220 2.50 -3.67 5.30
N PRO A 221 2.33 -4.81 6.02
CA PRO A 221 1.39 -5.85 5.59
C PRO A 221 -0.01 -5.29 5.32
N PRO A 222 -0.85 -5.99 4.52
CA PRO A 222 -2.17 -5.48 4.13
C PRO A 222 -3.08 -5.05 5.28
N GLN A 223 -2.99 -5.75 6.43
CA GLN A 223 -3.78 -5.49 7.64
C GLN A 223 -2.84 -5.35 8.85
N ALA A 224 -2.24 -4.16 9.02
CA ALA A 224 -1.21 -3.94 10.03
C ALA A 224 -1.35 -2.62 10.80
N THR A 225 -2.48 -1.90 10.68
CA THR A 225 -2.70 -0.62 11.36
C THR A 225 -3.75 -0.72 12.46
N ASP A 226 -3.83 0.30 13.29
CA ASP A 226 -4.90 0.40 14.31
C ASP A 226 -6.15 1.14 13.78
N GLY A 227 -6.26 1.25 12.43
CA GLY A 227 -7.40 1.84 11.73
C GLY A 227 -7.04 2.87 10.67
N CYS A 228 -5.83 3.41 10.69
CA CYS A 228 -5.34 4.32 9.66
C CYS A 228 -5.16 3.61 8.30
N VAL A 229 -5.12 4.39 7.23
CA VAL A 229 -4.71 3.96 5.89
C VAL A 229 -3.27 4.36 5.70
N VAL A 230 -2.37 3.38 5.54
CA VAL A 230 -0.92 3.62 5.47
C VAL A 230 -0.42 3.31 4.08
N LEU A 231 0.29 4.29 3.50
CA LEU A 231 1.00 4.21 2.22
C LEU A 231 2.50 4.12 2.45
N THR A 232 3.27 3.91 1.38
CA THR A 232 4.71 4.14 1.44
C THR A 232 5.01 5.65 1.44
N ASN A 233 6.18 6.06 1.90
CA ASN A 233 6.51 7.49 1.97
C ASN A 233 6.57 8.20 0.61
N PRO A 234 6.99 7.55 -0.50
CA PRO A 234 6.92 8.16 -1.83
C PRO A 234 5.51 8.32 -2.39
N ASP A 235 4.56 7.49 -1.95
CA ASP A 235 3.17 7.45 -2.44
C ASP A 235 2.28 8.44 -1.72
#